data_4686b5821358c90c8ed35977ff0326a5
#
_entry.id   4686b5821358c90c8ed35977ff0326a5
#
_cell.length_a   1.000
_cell.length_b   1.000
_cell.length_c   1.000
_cell.angle_alpha   90.00
_cell.angle_beta   90.00
_cell.angle_gamma   90.00
#
_symmetry.space_group_name_H-M   'P 1'
#
loop_
_entity.id
_entity.type
_entity.pdbx_description
1 polymer ?
#
loop_
_entity_poly.entity_id
_entity_poly.type
_entity_poly.pdbx_seq_one_letter_code
_entity_poly.pdbx_strand_id
1 'polypeptide(L)'
;MDLNKTARRAYTNALSRGKISESGGHEESANSLREEFEEFVRSDENSPGDHMPNVSEAVEELTDILIGAMTELYRRGVDIEKVVHQKIKYNESRILK
;
A
#
# COMPACT_ATOMS: atom_id res chain seq x y z
N MET A 1 -11.26 -1.22 11.99
CA MET A 1 -9.79 -1.23 11.84
C MET A 1 -9.26 0.20 11.84
N ASP A 2 -8.19 0.45 12.58
CA ASP A 2 -7.55 1.76 12.60
C ASP A 2 -6.45 1.77 11.53
N LEU A 3 -6.67 2.47 10.44
CA LEU A 3 -5.72 2.53 9.34
C LEU A 3 -4.38 3.14 9.75
N ASN A 4 -4.40 4.13 10.65
CA ASN A 4 -3.16 4.75 11.10
C ASN A 4 -2.29 3.77 11.90
N LYS A 5 -2.88 2.98 12.76
CA LYS A 5 -2.15 1.95 13.51
C LYS A 5 -1.64 0.84 12.60
N THR A 6 -2.45 0.42 11.65
CA THR A 6 -2.07 -0.60 10.68
C THR A 6 -0.90 -0.12 9.83
N ALA A 7 -0.96 1.13 9.37
CA ALA A 7 0.11 1.74 8.58
C ALA A 7 1.41 1.85 9.38
N ARG A 8 1.32 2.16 10.68
CA ARG A 8 2.49 2.21 11.55
C ARG A 8 3.18 0.85 11.64
N ARG A 9 2.40 -0.23 11.75
CA ARG A 9 2.94 -1.59 11.76
C ARG A 9 3.66 -1.90 10.45
N ALA A 10 3.04 -1.52 9.34
CA ALA A 10 3.62 -1.74 8.02
C ALA A 10 4.93 -0.97 7.86
N TYR A 11 4.96 0.28 8.26
CA TYR A 11 6.14 1.13 8.20
C TYR A 11 7.28 0.56 9.06
N THR A 12 6.99 0.21 10.31
CA THR A 12 7.97 -0.34 11.24
C THR A 12 8.59 -1.63 10.67
N ASN A 13 7.76 -2.49 10.10
CA ASN A 13 8.22 -3.73 9.49
C ASN A 13 9.10 -3.47 8.26
N ALA A 14 8.69 -2.53 7.40
CA ALA A 14 9.45 -2.20 6.19
C ALA A 14 10.85 -1.66 6.55
N LEU A 15 10.94 -0.81 7.59
CA LEU A 15 12.24 -0.33 8.08
C LEU A 15 13.08 -1.49 8.60
N SER A 16 12.51 -2.36 9.43
CA SER A 16 13.22 -3.50 10.03
C SER A 16 13.77 -4.45 8.99
N ARG A 17 13.05 -4.62 7.88
CA ARG A 17 13.47 -5.52 6.80
C ARG A 17 14.43 -4.85 5.81
N GLY A 18 14.72 -3.57 5.99
CA GLY A 18 15.57 -2.83 5.08
C GLY A 18 14.93 -2.53 3.73
N LYS A 19 13.62 -2.67 3.62
CA LYS A 19 12.90 -2.39 2.36
C LYS A 19 12.88 -0.90 2.05
N ILE A 20 12.82 -0.08 3.10
CA ILE A 20 12.88 1.38 3.00
C ILE A 20 13.88 1.91 4.01
N SER A 21 14.34 3.15 3.82
CA SER A 21 15.21 3.83 4.77
C SER A 21 14.45 4.98 5.43
N GLU A 22 14.86 5.36 6.63
CA GLU A 22 14.26 6.50 7.34
C GLU A 22 14.40 7.80 6.55
N SER A 23 15.52 7.95 5.86
CA SER A 23 15.83 9.18 5.11
C SER A 23 15.38 9.14 3.67
N GLY A 24 14.77 8.04 3.23
CA GLY A 24 14.34 7.90 1.83
C GLY A 24 13.28 8.91 1.46
N GLY A 25 13.42 9.48 0.26
CA GLY A 25 12.50 10.50 -0.24
C GLY A 25 11.52 9.96 -1.26
N HIS A 26 10.97 10.89 -2.02
CA HIS A 26 9.94 10.58 -3.02
C HIS A 26 10.40 9.53 -4.06
N GLU A 27 11.64 9.60 -4.51
CA GLU A 27 12.16 8.64 -5.49
C GLU A 27 12.19 7.22 -4.95
N GLU A 28 12.63 7.06 -3.70
CA GLU A 28 12.64 5.75 -3.05
C GLU A 28 11.21 5.21 -2.94
N SER A 29 10.27 6.07 -2.54
CA SER A 29 8.85 5.71 -2.44
C SER A 29 8.30 5.25 -3.79
N ALA A 30 8.57 6.02 -4.83
CA ALA A 30 8.09 5.71 -6.18
C ALA A 30 8.66 4.38 -6.67
N ASN A 31 9.94 4.13 -6.43
CA ASN A 31 10.58 2.89 -6.86
C ASN A 31 10.01 1.68 -6.11
N SER A 32 9.77 1.83 -4.81
CA SER A 32 9.20 0.76 -3.99
C SER A 32 7.80 0.39 -4.48
N LEU A 33 6.96 1.39 -4.74
CA LEU A 33 5.59 1.16 -5.22
C LEU A 33 5.58 0.60 -6.64
N ARG A 34 6.54 1.02 -7.47
CA ARG A 34 6.66 0.51 -8.83
C ARG A 34 6.98 -0.99 -8.83
N GLU A 35 7.88 -1.43 -7.94
CA GLU A 35 8.21 -2.85 -7.81
C GLU A 35 6.97 -3.67 -7.44
N GLU A 36 6.19 -3.18 -6.48
CA GLU A 36 4.96 -3.86 -6.06
C GLU A 36 3.95 -3.91 -7.22
N PHE A 37 3.84 -2.83 -7.97
CA PHE A 37 2.94 -2.78 -9.11
C PHE A 37 3.36 -3.78 -10.20
N GLU A 38 4.66 -3.86 -10.48
CA GLU A 38 5.18 -4.80 -11.49
C GLU A 38 4.97 -6.24 -11.08
N GLU A 39 5.10 -6.55 -9.79
CA GLU A 39 4.80 -7.89 -9.28
C GLU A 39 3.32 -8.22 -9.47
N PHE A 40 2.45 -7.25 -9.23
CA PHE A 40 1.01 -7.43 -9.47
C PHE A 40 0.73 -7.69 -10.96
N VAL A 41 1.37 -6.93 -11.85
CA VAL A 41 1.20 -7.10 -13.30
C VAL A 41 1.56 -8.52 -13.74
N ARG A 42 2.59 -9.11 -13.12
CA ARG A 42 3.04 -10.48 -13.44
C ARG A 42 2.28 -11.57 -12.71
N SER A 43 1.38 -11.20 -11.79
CA SER A 43 0.69 -12.17 -10.95
C SER A 43 -0.45 -12.86 -11.67
N ASP A 44 -0.85 -14.03 -11.14
CA ASP A 44 -1.91 -14.85 -11.71
C ASP A 44 -3.17 -14.77 -10.83
N GLU A 45 -4.30 -14.52 -11.45
CA GLU A 45 -5.59 -14.46 -10.77
C GLU A 45 -6.09 -15.83 -10.32
N ASN A 46 -5.56 -16.88 -10.90
CA ASN A 46 -6.05 -18.24 -10.67
C ASN A 46 -5.10 -19.14 -9.85
N SER A 47 -3.89 -18.67 -9.58
CA SER A 47 -2.93 -19.41 -8.77
C SER A 47 -2.99 -18.93 -7.32
N PRO A 48 -2.77 -19.84 -6.36
CA PRO A 48 -2.76 -19.43 -4.95
C PRO A 48 -1.56 -18.54 -4.65
N GLY A 49 -1.73 -17.60 -3.72
CA GLY A 49 -0.64 -16.74 -3.28
C GLY A 49 0.48 -17.52 -2.62
N ASP A 50 1.69 -17.02 -2.80
CA ASP A 50 2.91 -17.66 -2.29
C ASP A 50 2.91 -17.79 -0.76
N HIS A 51 2.53 -16.71 -0.09
CA HIS A 51 2.50 -16.63 1.38
C HIS A 51 1.09 -16.65 1.94
N MET A 52 0.08 -16.56 1.07
CA MET A 52 -1.33 -16.51 1.44
C MET A 52 -2.11 -17.41 0.49
N PRO A 53 -2.01 -18.75 0.65
CA PRO A 53 -2.65 -19.66 -0.30
C PRO A 53 -4.19 -19.65 -0.27
N ASN A 54 -4.78 -18.97 0.71
CA ASN A 54 -6.23 -18.80 0.81
C ASN A 54 -6.79 -17.74 -0.16
N VAL A 55 -5.92 -16.98 -0.81
CA VAL A 55 -6.30 -15.98 -1.82
C VAL A 55 -5.43 -16.19 -3.05
N SER A 56 -5.79 -15.54 -4.17
CA SER A 56 -4.99 -15.65 -5.39
C SER A 56 -3.69 -14.85 -5.26
N GLU A 57 -2.73 -15.20 -6.10
CA GLU A 57 -1.47 -14.47 -6.20
C GLU A 57 -1.72 -12.99 -6.48
N ALA A 58 -2.66 -12.69 -7.41
CA ALA A 58 -3.01 -11.31 -7.72
C ALA A 58 -3.56 -10.57 -6.50
N VAL A 59 -4.40 -11.22 -5.68
CA VAL A 59 -4.93 -10.60 -4.45
C VAL A 59 -3.80 -10.35 -3.46
N GLU A 60 -2.88 -11.28 -3.31
CA GLU A 60 -1.72 -11.08 -2.43
C GLU A 60 -0.89 -9.88 -2.88
N GLU A 61 -0.58 -9.78 -4.18
CA GLU A 61 0.22 -8.68 -4.71
C GLU A 61 -0.50 -7.35 -4.62
N LEU A 62 -1.82 -7.35 -4.83
CA LEU A 62 -2.62 -6.13 -4.66
C LEU A 62 -2.61 -5.67 -3.20
N THR A 63 -2.61 -6.62 -2.27
CA THR A 63 -2.51 -6.31 -0.84
C THR A 63 -1.15 -5.67 -0.52
N ASP A 64 -0.07 -6.13 -1.16
CA ASP A 64 1.25 -5.52 -0.98
C ASP A 64 1.27 -4.08 -1.48
N ILE A 65 0.55 -3.77 -2.56
CA ILE A 65 0.43 -2.39 -3.05
C ILE A 65 -0.28 -1.53 -2.00
N LEU A 66 -1.36 -2.03 -1.41
CA LEU A 66 -2.08 -1.31 -0.36
C LEU A 66 -1.17 -1.05 0.85
N ILE A 67 -0.44 -2.06 1.30
CA ILE A 67 0.48 -1.95 2.42
C ILE A 67 1.58 -0.93 2.11
N GLY A 68 2.12 -0.97 0.88
CA GLY A 68 3.13 -0.02 0.44
C GLY A 68 2.62 1.41 0.44
N ALA A 69 1.40 1.63 -0.07
CA ALA A 69 0.79 2.96 -0.08
C ALA A 69 0.56 3.48 1.34
N MET A 70 0.06 2.63 2.23
CA MET A 70 -0.14 3.00 3.63
C MET A 70 1.17 3.36 4.32
N THR A 71 2.22 2.61 4.05
CA THR A 71 3.57 2.89 4.57
C THR A 71 4.02 4.28 4.15
N GLU A 72 3.82 4.63 2.87
CA GLU A 72 4.25 5.92 2.35
C GLU A 72 3.42 7.08 2.90
N LEU A 73 2.13 6.86 3.14
CA LEU A 73 1.29 7.86 3.78
C LEU A 73 1.72 8.07 5.23
N TYR A 74 2.03 6.98 5.93
CA TYR A 74 2.48 7.06 7.31
C TYR A 74 3.78 7.86 7.44
N ARG A 75 4.76 7.58 6.58
CA ARG A 75 6.05 8.29 6.68
C ARG A 75 5.93 9.78 6.33
N ARG A 76 4.86 10.21 5.69
CA ARG A 76 4.58 11.63 5.42
C ARG A 76 3.81 12.32 6.55
N GLY A 77 3.47 11.56 7.60
CA GLY A 77 2.87 12.13 8.81
C GLY A 77 1.41 12.54 8.66
N VAL A 78 0.70 12.02 7.67
CA VAL A 78 -0.71 12.38 7.47
C VAL A 78 -1.63 11.48 8.29
N ASP A 79 -2.83 11.98 8.60
CA ASP A 79 -3.89 11.18 9.18
C ASP A 79 -4.55 10.40 8.04
N ILE A 80 -4.25 9.11 7.95
CA ILE A 80 -4.64 8.27 6.82
C ILE A 80 -6.16 8.12 6.72
N GLU A 81 -6.83 7.91 7.88
CA GLU A 81 -8.29 7.83 7.91
C GLU A 81 -8.91 9.07 7.26
N LYS A 82 -8.37 10.24 7.64
CA LYS A 82 -8.91 11.52 7.19
C LYS A 82 -8.70 11.73 5.69
N VAL A 83 -7.47 11.53 5.19
CA VAL A 83 -7.19 11.79 3.78
C VAL A 83 -7.87 10.78 2.86
N VAL A 84 -7.97 9.52 3.27
CA VAL A 84 -8.69 8.50 2.50
C VAL A 84 -10.17 8.87 2.40
N HIS A 85 -10.78 9.20 3.54
CA HIS A 85 -12.20 9.60 3.58
C HIS A 85 -12.45 10.83 2.72
N GLN A 86 -11.58 11.82 2.83
CA GLN A 86 -11.67 13.06 2.06
C GLN A 86 -11.62 12.78 0.55
N LYS A 87 -10.71 11.91 0.12
CA LYS A 87 -10.58 11.58 -1.29
C LYS A 87 -11.78 10.79 -1.81
N ILE A 88 -12.30 9.88 -1.00
CA ILE A 88 -13.50 9.12 -1.36
C ILE A 88 -14.68 10.07 -1.57
N LYS A 89 -14.88 11.02 -0.65
CA LYS A 89 -15.96 12.00 -0.77
C LYS A 89 -15.84 12.82 -2.05
N TYR A 90 -14.62 13.24 -2.37
CA TYR A 90 -14.38 13.99 -3.60
C TYR A 90 -14.75 13.13 -4.83
N ASN A 91 -14.30 11.88 -4.84
CA ASN A 91 -14.58 10.99 -5.97
C ASN A 91 -16.08 10.72 -6.13
N GLU A 92 -16.78 10.58 -5.02
CA GLU A 92 -18.24 10.41 -5.04
C GLU A 92 -18.94 11.62 -5.66
N SER A 93 -18.45 12.83 -5.36
CA SER A 93 -19.04 14.06 -5.91
C SER A 93 -18.92 14.16 -7.44
N ARG A 94 -17.94 13.49 -8.01
CA ARG A 94 -17.70 13.53 -9.45
C ARG A 94 -18.73 12.76 -10.27
N ILE A 95 -19.42 11.83 -9.65
CA ILE A 95 -20.46 11.03 -10.33
C ILE A 95 -21.71 11.85 -10.59
N LEU A 96 -21.93 12.88 -9.80
CA LEU A 96 -23.14 13.72 -9.87
C LEU A 96 -23.09 14.77 -10.98
N LYS A 97 -22.02 14.80 -11.75
CA LYS A 97 -21.84 15.81 -12.81
C LYS A 97 -22.21 15.25 -14.19
#